data_13447587c277f76fbb13d5d11c505f92
#
_entry.id   13447587c277f76fbb13d5d11c505f92
#
_cell.length_a   1.000
_cell.length_b   1.000
_cell.length_c   1.000
_cell.angle_alpha   90.00
_cell.angle_beta   90.00
_cell.angle_gamma   90.00
#
_symmetry.space_group_name_H-M   'P 1'
#
loop_
_entity.id
_entity.type
_entity.pdbx_description
1 polymer ?
#
loop_
_entity_poly.entity_id
_entity_poly.type
_entity_poly.pdbx_seq_one_letter_code
_entity_poly.pdbx_strand_id
1 'polypeptide(L)'
;NKIKYKENLNILQVSNLILSNKYKIKNIDSVILNYENLNQKLNNLKFKKKNDNQYKLSGSEFDAQLLISNYLKGENTNNILERFENLNSKILVQFNNIFIDKNSKLTNLVGEISLKKKRVISAEISSKINNKNDFSLSIKTNSRDEKVTNLFIEEPEPFIKNYKFIKGFTEGKLSYGSIEKNNEIKANLKIYDFKVQDVPVLAKLLTLASLQGIADLLTGEGIRFNEFEMNYQSKNSLTNINELYAIGPAISILMEGYIEKNKLTSLRGTLVPATTINKTIX
;
A
#
# COMPACT_ATOMS: atom_id res chain seq x y z
N ASN A 1 -27.98 -15.72 -18.54
CA ASN A 1 -28.24 -16.14 -17.15
C ASN A 1 -28.12 -14.94 -16.21
N LYS A 2 -29.02 -14.87 -15.27
CA LYS A 2 -29.07 -13.78 -14.30
C LYS A 2 -29.26 -14.38 -12.90
N ILE A 3 -28.37 -14.01 -11.99
CA ILE A 3 -28.44 -14.42 -10.58
C ILE A 3 -28.72 -13.19 -9.77
N LYS A 4 -29.70 -13.25 -8.87
CA LYS A 4 -30.04 -12.15 -7.99
C LYS A 4 -30.27 -12.67 -6.59
N TYR A 5 -29.60 -12.07 -5.62
CA TYR A 5 -29.79 -12.33 -4.20
C TYR A 5 -30.02 -11.02 -3.48
N LYS A 6 -31.01 -11.00 -2.60
CA LYS A 6 -31.30 -9.80 -1.80
C LYS A 6 -31.69 -10.22 -0.39
N GLU A 7 -31.06 -9.59 0.61
CA GLU A 7 -31.39 -9.76 2.02
C GLU A 7 -31.20 -8.43 2.73
N ASN A 8 -32.29 -7.85 3.19
CA ASN A 8 -32.29 -6.51 3.78
C ASN A 8 -31.67 -5.51 2.81
N LEU A 9 -30.57 -4.83 3.20
CA LEU A 9 -29.85 -3.88 2.34
C LEU A 9 -28.80 -4.54 1.48
N ASN A 10 -28.57 -5.86 1.65
CA ASN A 10 -27.55 -6.57 0.91
C ASN A 10 -28.12 -7.07 -0.42
N ILE A 11 -27.45 -6.75 -1.51
CA ILE A 11 -27.86 -7.10 -2.86
C ILE A 11 -26.65 -7.65 -3.61
N LEU A 12 -26.84 -8.79 -4.27
CA LEU A 12 -25.89 -9.32 -5.23
C LEU A 12 -26.66 -9.64 -6.51
N GLN A 13 -26.25 -9.03 -7.61
CA GLN A 13 -26.78 -9.33 -8.94
C GLN A 13 -25.62 -9.65 -9.87
N VAL A 14 -25.73 -10.77 -10.59
CA VAL A 14 -24.72 -11.20 -11.55
C VAL A 14 -25.43 -11.49 -12.86
N SER A 15 -24.94 -10.93 -13.95
CA SER A 15 -25.50 -11.13 -15.28
C SER A 15 -24.53 -11.86 -16.19
N ASN A 16 -25.07 -12.85 -16.90
CA ASN A 16 -24.39 -13.61 -17.94
C ASN A 16 -23.04 -14.20 -17.49
N LEU A 17 -23.08 -14.87 -16.33
CA LEU A 17 -21.90 -15.58 -15.83
C LEU A 17 -21.73 -16.89 -16.61
N ILE A 18 -20.58 -17.07 -17.22
CA ILE A 18 -20.19 -18.31 -17.90
C ILE A 18 -18.91 -18.83 -17.26
N LEU A 19 -18.94 -20.08 -16.85
CA LEU A 19 -17.79 -20.74 -16.24
C LEU A 19 -17.17 -21.74 -17.20
N SER A 20 -15.87 -21.93 -17.09
CA SER A 20 -15.14 -22.98 -17.82
C SER A 20 -15.33 -24.33 -17.11
N ASN A 21 -14.83 -25.41 -17.76
CA ASN A 21 -14.83 -26.75 -17.18
C ASN A 21 -14.00 -26.81 -15.88
N LYS A 22 -13.15 -25.82 -15.63
CA LYS A 22 -12.33 -25.74 -14.43
C LYS A 22 -12.93 -24.77 -13.40
N TYR A 23 -14.21 -24.40 -13.60
CA TYR A 23 -14.96 -23.47 -12.74
C TYR A 23 -14.30 -22.10 -12.65
N LYS A 24 -13.58 -21.69 -13.71
CA LYS A 24 -13.06 -20.34 -13.84
C LYS A 24 -14.04 -19.47 -14.62
N ILE A 25 -14.06 -18.18 -14.34
CA ILE A 25 -14.95 -17.24 -15.03
C ILE A 25 -14.43 -17.01 -16.45
N LYS A 26 -15.23 -17.43 -17.44
CA LYS A 26 -14.96 -17.17 -18.86
C LYS A 26 -15.60 -15.87 -19.31
N ASN A 27 -16.77 -15.55 -18.79
CA ASN A 27 -17.48 -14.34 -19.11
C ASN A 27 -18.33 -13.90 -17.93
N ILE A 28 -18.43 -12.60 -17.75
CA ILE A 28 -19.36 -11.97 -16.83
C ILE A 28 -19.70 -10.59 -17.39
N ASP A 29 -20.99 -10.30 -17.53
CA ASP A 29 -21.41 -9.03 -18.10
C ASP A 29 -21.53 -7.94 -17.04
N SER A 30 -22.07 -8.30 -15.87
CA SER A 30 -22.12 -7.32 -14.76
C SER A 30 -22.19 -8.01 -13.42
N VAL A 31 -21.64 -7.34 -12.43
CA VAL A 31 -21.83 -7.66 -11.01
C VAL A 31 -22.27 -6.37 -10.32
N ILE A 32 -23.36 -6.44 -9.57
CA ILE A 32 -23.76 -5.34 -8.68
C ILE A 32 -23.76 -5.91 -7.27
N LEU A 33 -23.00 -5.28 -6.39
CA LEU A 33 -22.86 -5.74 -5.01
C LEU A 33 -23.03 -4.55 -4.07
N ASN A 34 -24.08 -4.60 -3.27
CA ASN A 34 -24.31 -3.62 -2.20
C ASN A 34 -24.38 -4.40 -0.90
N TYR A 35 -23.60 -3.98 0.08
CA TYR A 35 -23.62 -4.69 1.38
C TYR A 35 -23.12 -3.77 2.48
N GLU A 36 -23.58 -4.05 3.69
CA GLU A 36 -23.08 -3.40 4.90
C GLU A 36 -22.04 -4.33 5.54
N ASN A 37 -20.85 -3.79 5.77
CA ASN A 37 -19.78 -4.59 6.35
C ASN A 37 -19.76 -4.50 7.89
N LEU A 38 -18.78 -5.18 8.51
CA LEU A 38 -18.66 -5.23 9.96
C LEU A 38 -18.39 -3.87 10.60
N ASN A 39 -17.91 -2.91 9.83
CA ASN A 39 -17.67 -1.53 10.28
C ASN A 39 -18.91 -0.65 10.10
N GLN A 40 -20.06 -1.26 9.77
CA GLN A 40 -21.32 -0.55 9.51
C GLN A 40 -21.21 0.46 8.35
N LYS A 41 -20.33 0.17 7.38
CA LYS A 41 -20.20 0.96 6.17
C LYS A 41 -20.96 0.28 5.03
N LEU A 42 -21.74 1.06 4.31
CA LEU A 42 -22.39 0.59 3.09
C LEU A 42 -21.38 0.59 1.96
N ASN A 43 -21.25 -0.56 1.32
CA ASN A 43 -20.34 -0.74 0.18
C ASN A 43 -21.18 -0.91 -1.08
N ASN A 44 -20.86 -0.12 -2.10
CA ASN A 44 -21.57 -0.17 -3.39
C ASN A 44 -20.53 -0.44 -4.46
N LEU A 45 -20.58 -1.61 -5.08
CA LEU A 45 -19.65 -1.99 -6.13
C LEU A 45 -20.45 -2.36 -7.37
N LYS A 46 -20.00 -1.88 -8.51
CA LYS A 46 -20.56 -2.22 -9.81
C LYS A 46 -19.42 -2.51 -10.75
N PHE A 47 -19.40 -3.73 -11.28
CA PHE A 47 -18.44 -4.17 -12.28
C PHE A 47 -19.22 -4.50 -13.54
N LYS A 48 -18.94 -3.78 -14.63
CA LYS A 48 -19.75 -3.88 -15.84
C LYS A 48 -18.87 -3.99 -17.07
N LYS A 49 -19.17 -4.99 -17.90
CA LYS A 49 -18.53 -5.16 -19.21
C LYS A 49 -19.00 -4.04 -20.15
N LYS A 50 -18.06 -3.35 -20.77
CA LYS A 50 -18.36 -2.34 -21.78
C LYS A 50 -18.24 -2.90 -23.19
N ASN A 51 -17.24 -3.73 -23.42
CA ASN A 51 -17.04 -4.50 -24.65
C ASN A 51 -16.10 -5.67 -24.32
N ASP A 52 -15.69 -6.44 -25.33
CA ASP A 52 -14.89 -7.64 -25.08
C ASP A 52 -13.55 -7.38 -24.41
N ASN A 53 -13.04 -6.15 -24.49
CA ASN A 53 -11.72 -5.79 -23.96
C ASN A 53 -11.79 -4.72 -22.88
N GLN A 54 -12.99 -4.35 -22.41
CA GLN A 54 -13.11 -3.25 -21.47
C GLN A 54 -14.22 -3.47 -20.45
N TYR A 55 -13.89 -3.18 -19.20
CA TYR A 55 -14.83 -3.20 -18.07
C TYR A 55 -14.77 -1.87 -17.35
N LYS A 56 -15.81 -1.59 -16.58
CA LYS A 56 -15.81 -0.47 -15.64
C LYS A 56 -16.10 -0.98 -14.24
N LEU A 57 -15.25 -0.62 -13.28
CA LEU A 57 -15.43 -0.87 -11.86
C LEU A 57 -15.75 0.46 -11.19
N SER A 58 -16.89 0.56 -10.56
CA SER A 58 -17.32 1.83 -9.96
C SER A 58 -18.09 1.60 -8.68
N GLY A 59 -18.24 2.68 -7.91
CA GLY A 59 -19.05 2.67 -6.72
C GLY A 59 -19.12 4.04 -6.09
N SER A 60 -20.13 4.25 -5.24
CA SER A 60 -20.21 5.47 -4.46
C SER A 60 -19.32 5.38 -3.23
N GLU A 61 -19.35 4.24 -2.54
CA GLU A 61 -18.57 4.04 -1.31
C GLU A 61 -18.04 2.62 -1.24
N PHE A 62 -16.80 2.49 -0.76
CA PHE A 62 -16.17 1.20 -0.49
C PHE A 62 -15.26 1.34 0.72
N ASP A 63 -15.32 0.36 1.62
CA ASP A 63 -14.45 0.32 2.80
C ASP A 63 -13.26 -0.59 2.52
N ALA A 64 -12.08 0.01 2.32
CA ALA A 64 -10.86 -0.73 2.00
C ALA A 64 -9.99 -1.03 3.24
N GLN A 65 -10.46 -0.71 4.44
CA GLN A 65 -9.66 -0.84 5.67
C GLN A 65 -9.09 -2.26 5.84
N LEU A 66 -9.95 -3.28 5.66
CA LEU A 66 -9.51 -4.66 5.83
C LEU A 66 -8.47 -5.06 4.75
N LEU A 67 -8.69 -4.63 3.51
CA LEU A 67 -7.75 -4.93 2.43
C LEU A 67 -6.38 -4.31 2.69
N ILE A 68 -6.36 -3.05 3.13
CA ILE A 68 -5.12 -2.34 3.45
C ILE A 68 -4.41 -3.03 4.63
N SER A 69 -5.16 -3.36 5.68
CA SER A 69 -4.61 -4.03 6.86
C SER A 69 -3.99 -5.38 6.49
N ASN A 70 -4.71 -6.19 5.73
CA ASN A 70 -4.21 -7.51 5.33
C ASN A 70 -2.96 -7.40 4.45
N TYR A 71 -2.95 -6.43 3.54
CA TYR A 71 -1.79 -6.18 2.67
C TYR A 71 -0.56 -5.80 3.50
N LEU A 72 -0.74 -4.88 4.46
CA LEU A 72 0.36 -4.41 5.31
C LEU A 72 0.89 -5.51 6.25
N LYS A 73 0.04 -6.47 6.62
CA LYS A 73 0.45 -7.61 7.44
C LYS A 73 1.14 -8.70 6.64
N GLY A 74 1.14 -8.58 5.32
CA GLY A 74 1.68 -9.60 4.43
C GLY A 74 0.78 -10.83 4.31
N GLU A 75 -0.49 -10.70 4.63
CA GLU A 75 -1.45 -11.79 4.50
C GLU A 75 -1.85 -11.95 3.04
N ASN A 76 -1.85 -13.19 2.57
CA ASN A 76 -2.28 -13.48 1.20
C ASN A 76 -3.76 -13.15 1.05
N THR A 77 -4.03 -12.07 0.35
CA THR A 77 -5.39 -11.81 -0.11
C THR A 77 -5.64 -12.74 -1.30
N ASN A 78 -6.73 -13.49 -1.24
CA ASN A 78 -7.11 -14.34 -2.36
C ASN A 78 -7.14 -13.50 -3.64
N ASN A 79 -6.25 -13.80 -4.56
CA ASN A 79 -6.16 -13.05 -5.80
C ASN A 79 -7.40 -13.33 -6.64
N ILE A 80 -8.33 -12.37 -6.66
CA ILE A 80 -9.58 -12.53 -7.40
C ILE A 80 -9.33 -12.75 -8.90
N LEU A 81 -8.20 -12.26 -9.40
CA LEU A 81 -7.84 -12.44 -10.80
C LEU A 81 -7.65 -13.93 -11.16
N GLU A 82 -7.28 -14.75 -10.18
CA GLU A 82 -7.14 -16.19 -10.39
C GLU A 82 -8.48 -16.89 -10.63
N ARG A 83 -9.58 -16.24 -10.28
CA ARG A 83 -10.91 -16.79 -10.56
C ARG A 83 -11.29 -16.72 -12.04
N PHE A 84 -10.60 -15.87 -12.81
CA PHE A 84 -10.85 -15.76 -14.24
C PHE A 84 -9.99 -16.76 -15.00
N GLU A 85 -10.55 -17.33 -16.07
CA GLU A 85 -9.81 -18.25 -16.93
C GLU A 85 -8.73 -17.49 -17.69
N ASN A 86 -9.11 -16.36 -18.25
CA ASN A 86 -8.21 -15.52 -19.03
C ASN A 86 -8.76 -14.09 -19.02
N LEU A 87 -7.99 -13.16 -18.49
CA LEU A 87 -8.45 -11.78 -18.36
C LEU A 87 -7.44 -10.86 -19.03
N ASN A 88 -7.79 -10.41 -20.24
CA ASN A 88 -7.03 -9.45 -21.02
C ASN A 88 -7.95 -8.28 -21.27
N SER A 89 -7.90 -7.29 -20.38
CA SER A 89 -8.90 -6.21 -20.42
C SER A 89 -8.34 -4.95 -19.82
N LYS A 90 -8.93 -3.84 -20.24
CA LYS A 90 -8.77 -2.53 -19.61
C LYS A 90 -9.94 -2.33 -18.66
N ILE A 91 -9.65 -1.94 -17.43
CA ILE A 91 -10.68 -1.65 -16.43
C ILE A 91 -10.61 -0.18 -16.09
N LEU A 92 -11.69 0.53 -16.35
CA LEU A 92 -11.87 1.91 -15.91
C LEU A 92 -12.38 1.87 -14.47
N VAL A 93 -11.79 2.68 -13.60
CA VAL A 93 -12.11 2.68 -12.17
C VAL A 93 -12.63 4.06 -11.76
N GLN A 94 -13.72 4.09 -11.01
CA GLN A 94 -14.31 5.35 -10.53
C GLN A 94 -15.02 5.10 -9.20
N PHE A 95 -14.56 5.78 -8.15
CA PHE A 95 -15.20 5.72 -6.82
C PHE A 95 -15.32 7.12 -6.25
N ASN A 96 -16.45 7.42 -5.64
CA ASN A 96 -16.60 8.70 -4.95
C ASN A 96 -15.81 8.69 -3.65
N ASN A 97 -15.93 7.61 -2.85
CA ASN A 97 -15.27 7.50 -1.55
C ASN A 97 -14.76 6.08 -1.33
N ILE A 98 -13.47 5.94 -0.96
CA ILE A 98 -12.90 4.68 -0.50
C ILE A 98 -12.33 4.93 0.90
N PHE A 99 -12.93 4.30 1.91
CA PHE A 99 -12.48 4.48 3.29
C PHE A 99 -11.17 3.73 3.52
N ILE A 100 -10.16 4.43 4.03
CA ILE A 100 -8.84 3.88 4.33
C ILE A 100 -8.65 3.70 5.83
N ASP A 101 -9.38 4.46 6.64
CA ASP A 101 -9.53 4.21 8.08
C ASP A 101 -10.88 4.79 8.53
N LYS A 102 -11.12 4.85 9.83
CA LYS A 102 -12.38 5.33 10.38
C LYS A 102 -12.68 6.77 9.99
N ASN A 103 -11.65 7.59 9.85
CA ASN A 103 -11.79 9.04 9.69
C ASN A 103 -11.27 9.56 8.35
N SER A 104 -10.69 8.72 7.51
CA SER A 104 -10.05 9.16 6.29
C SER A 104 -10.49 8.33 5.10
N LYS A 105 -10.56 8.96 3.96
CA LYS A 105 -11.00 8.31 2.73
C LYS A 105 -10.29 8.90 1.51
N LEU A 106 -10.15 8.07 0.49
CA LEU A 106 -9.79 8.53 -0.85
C LEU A 106 -11.08 9.03 -1.50
N THR A 107 -11.02 10.22 -2.08
CA THR A 107 -12.20 10.86 -2.69
C THR A 107 -11.96 11.08 -4.17
N ASN A 108 -13.04 10.92 -4.94
CA ASN A 108 -13.04 11.13 -6.39
C ASN A 108 -11.92 10.37 -7.07
N LEU A 109 -11.81 9.08 -6.72
CA LEU A 109 -10.80 8.21 -7.31
C LEU A 109 -11.19 7.87 -8.74
N VAL A 110 -10.26 8.11 -9.67
CA VAL A 110 -10.43 7.75 -11.07
C VAL A 110 -9.15 7.05 -11.54
N GLY A 111 -9.32 6.11 -12.45
CA GLY A 111 -8.16 5.46 -12.99
C GLY A 111 -8.47 4.47 -14.08
N GLU A 112 -7.40 3.83 -14.54
CA GLU A 112 -7.45 2.86 -15.62
C GLU A 112 -6.40 1.80 -15.31
N ILE A 113 -6.80 0.53 -15.39
CA ILE A 113 -5.92 -0.60 -15.13
C ILE A 113 -5.97 -1.50 -16.36
N SER A 114 -4.80 -1.88 -16.90
CA SER A 114 -4.73 -2.82 -18.01
C SER A 114 -4.19 -4.16 -17.51
N LEU A 115 -4.90 -5.21 -17.87
CA LEU A 115 -4.57 -6.58 -17.49
C LEU A 115 -4.21 -7.39 -18.72
N LYS A 116 -3.20 -8.24 -18.60
CA LYS A 116 -2.84 -9.21 -19.63
C LYS A 116 -2.43 -10.51 -18.93
N LYS A 117 -3.05 -11.62 -19.34
CA LYS A 117 -2.83 -12.92 -18.70
C LYS A 117 -2.99 -12.83 -17.18
N LYS A 118 -4.05 -12.12 -16.73
CA LYS A 118 -4.40 -11.94 -15.31
C LYS A 118 -3.36 -11.15 -14.50
N ARG A 119 -2.45 -10.45 -15.18
CA ARG A 119 -1.45 -9.60 -14.51
C ARG A 119 -1.70 -8.14 -14.84
N VAL A 120 -1.46 -7.28 -13.86
CA VAL A 120 -1.51 -5.82 -14.10
C VAL A 120 -0.27 -5.44 -14.91
N ILE A 121 -0.47 -4.97 -16.14
CA ILE A 121 0.64 -4.50 -16.97
C ILE A 121 0.76 -2.97 -16.95
N SER A 122 -0.34 -2.27 -16.68
CA SER A 122 -0.28 -0.83 -16.47
C SER A 122 -1.43 -0.40 -15.57
N ALA A 123 -1.25 0.72 -14.89
CA ALA A 123 -2.29 1.36 -14.09
C ALA A 123 -1.97 2.84 -13.94
N GLU A 124 -3.01 3.67 -13.99
CA GLU A 124 -2.92 5.10 -13.66
C GLU A 124 -4.12 5.39 -12.78
N ILE A 125 -3.87 5.74 -11.53
CA ILE A 125 -4.94 6.01 -10.57
C ILE A 125 -4.61 7.33 -9.88
N SER A 126 -5.60 8.21 -9.78
CA SER A 126 -5.48 9.45 -9.05
C SER A 126 -6.69 9.67 -8.16
N SER A 127 -6.44 10.33 -7.03
CA SER A 127 -7.47 10.57 -6.03
C SER A 127 -7.01 11.71 -5.11
N LYS A 128 -7.88 12.14 -4.23
CA LYS A 128 -7.54 13.03 -3.13
C LYS A 128 -7.80 12.31 -1.81
N ILE A 129 -6.99 12.58 -0.82
CA ILE A 129 -7.25 12.12 0.55
C ILE A 129 -8.09 13.21 1.22
N ASN A 130 -9.30 12.87 1.65
CA ASN A 130 -10.23 13.78 2.33
C ASN A 130 -10.48 15.07 1.52
N ASN A 131 -10.59 14.95 0.19
CA ASN A 131 -10.80 16.06 -0.75
C ASN A 131 -9.67 17.10 -0.77
N LYS A 132 -8.51 16.79 -0.22
CA LYS A 132 -7.46 17.78 -0.02
C LYS A 132 -6.11 17.36 -0.59
N ASN A 133 -5.52 16.29 -0.10
CA ASN A 133 -4.14 15.89 -0.38
C ASN A 133 -4.07 14.85 -1.49
N ASP A 134 -3.03 14.89 -2.29
CA ASP A 134 -2.90 14.04 -3.47
C ASP A 134 -2.55 12.60 -3.13
N PHE A 135 -3.14 11.68 -3.91
CA PHE A 135 -2.78 10.27 -3.95
C PHE A 135 -2.69 9.88 -5.42
N SER A 136 -1.58 9.27 -5.82
CA SER A 136 -1.44 8.81 -7.21
C SER A 136 -0.63 7.53 -7.28
N LEU A 137 -1.03 6.67 -8.21
CA LEU A 137 -0.33 5.41 -8.49
C LEU A 137 -0.18 5.28 -10.00
N SER A 138 1.05 5.01 -10.45
CA SER A 138 1.35 4.75 -11.84
C SER A 138 2.11 3.44 -11.95
N ILE A 139 1.65 2.54 -12.82
CA ILE A 139 2.33 1.29 -13.15
C ILE A 139 2.46 1.24 -14.67
N LYS A 140 3.67 1.00 -15.18
CA LYS A 140 3.93 0.87 -16.61
C LYS A 140 4.91 -0.27 -16.85
N THR A 141 4.63 -1.08 -17.88
CA THR A 141 5.56 -2.13 -18.29
C THR A 141 6.23 -1.67 -19.59
N ASN A 142 7.55 -1.63 -19.58
CA ASN A 142 8.33 -1.13 -20.72
C ASN A 142 8.69 -2.26 -21.69
N SER A 143 9.40 -1.92 -22.75
CA SER A 143 9.80 -2.87 -23.80
C SER A 143 10.75 -3.96 -23.31
N ARG A 144 11.42 -3.75 -22.20
CA ARG A 144 12.31 -4.75 -21.59
C ARG A 144 11.60 -5.65 -20.57
N ASP A 145 10.26 -5.57 -20.55
CA ASP A 145 9.40 -6.33 -19.62
C ASP A 145 9.70 -5.99 -18.15
N GLU A 146 10.09 -4.74 -17.92
CA GLU A 146 10.25 -4.21 -16.56
C GLU A 146 8.97 -3.49 -16.16
N LYS A 147 8.41 -3.88 -15.02
CA LYS A 147 7.22 -3.21 -14.48
C LYS A 147 7.68 -2.11 -13.53
N VAL A 148 7.43 -0.86 -13.89
CA VAL A 148 7.83 0.33 -13.13
C VAL A 148 6.62 0.85 -12.38
N THR A 149 6.71 0.92 -11.06
CA THR A 149 5.63 1.42 -10.19
C THR A 149 6.09 2.71 -9.51
N ASN A 150 5.22 3.71 -9.52
CA ASN A 150 5.42 4.95 -8.77
C ASN A 150 4.15 5.24 -7.96
N LEU A 151 4.32 5.44 -6.66
CA LEU A 151 3.24 5.74 -5.74
C LEU A 151 3.59 7.03 -4.99
N PHE A 152 2.65 7.96 -4.94
CA PHE A 152 2.80 9.21 -4.18
C PHE A 152 1.60 9.38 -3.28
N ILE A 153 1.87 9.60 -1.97
CA ILE A 153 0.83 9.80 -0.96
C ILE A 153 1.20 11.05 -0.18
N GLU A 154 0.43 12.12 -0.36
CA GLU A 154 0.71 13.39 0.30
C GLU A 154 0.33 13.38 1.77
N GLU A 155 -0.49 12.43 2.22
CA GLU A 155 -0.86 12.24 3.63
C GLU A 155 -0.84 10.74 3.94
N PRO A 156 0.34 10.16 4.21
CA PRO A 156 0.43 8.71 4.41
C PRO A 156 -0.07 8.20 5.75
N GLU A 157 -0.28 9.07 6.74
CA GLU A 157 -0.68 8.68 8.08
C GLU A 157 -1.84 7.67 8.11
N PRO A 158 -2.98 7.89 7.39
CA PRO A 158 -4.09 6.94 7.47
C PRO A 158 -3.77 5.56 6.94
N PHE A 159 -2.76 5.43 6.07
CA PHE A 159 -2.33 4.14 5.54
C PHE A 159 -1.38 3.42 6.50
N ILE A 160 -0.48 4.17 7.13
CA ILE A 160 0.64 3.62 7.93
C ILE A 160 0.23 3.30 9.36
N LYS A 161 -0.71 4.02 9.93
CA LYS A 161 -0.99 3.94 11.37
C LYS A 161 -1.37 2.53 11.86
N ASN A 162 -1.82 1.66 10.96
CA ASN A 162 -2.15 0.28 11.32
C ASN A 162 -1.01 -0.71 11.04
N TYR A 163 0.16 -0.20 10.63
CA TYR A 163 1.31 -1.06 10.37
C TYR A 163 1.93 -1.50 11.70
N LYS A 164 2.09 -2.81 11.86
CA LYS A 164 2.43 -3.40 13.15
C LYS A 164 3.80 -3.04 13.71
N PHE A 165 4.73 -2.60 12.85
CA PHE A 165 6.10 -2.31 13.25
C PHE A 165 6.36 -0.83 13.57
N ILE A 166 5.39 0.03 13.32
CA ILE A 166 5.51 1.48 13.54
C ILE A 166 4.22 1.98 14.15
N LYS A 167 4.31 2.60 15.32
CA LYS A 167 3.14 3.21 15.95
C LYS A 167 3.36 4.71 16.10
N GLY A 168 2.29 5.46 16.15
CA GLY A 168 2.35 6.90 16.33
C GLY A 168 2.95 7.62 15.13
N PHE A 169 2.84 7.04 13.94
CA PHE A 169 3.26 7.74 12.71
C PHE A 169 2.28 8.87 12.44
N THR A 170 2.79 10.10 12.32
CA THR A 170 1.97 11.27 12.00
C THR A 170 2.63 12.15 10.96
N GLU A 171 1.80 12.87 10.22
CA GLU A 171 2.22 13.81 9.18
C GLU A 171 2.88 13.09 8.00
N GLY A 172 3.89 13.70 7.38
CA GLY A 172 4.70 13.09 6.34
C GLY A 172 4.15 13.23 4.93
N LYS A 173 5.04 12.93 4.00
CA LYS A 173 4.74 12.75 2.57
C LYS A 173 5.53 11.54 2.12
N LEU A 174 4.91 10.66 1.35
CA LEU A 174 5.52 9.39 0.96
C LEU A 174 5.64 9.29 -0.55
N SER A 175 6.81 8.84 -1.00
CA SER A 175 7.07 8.56 -2.41
C SER A 175 7.71 7.18 -2.49
N TYR A 176 7.19 6.33 -3.38
CA TYR A 176 7.69 4.97 -3.57
C TYR A 176 7.87 4.71 -5.06
N GLY A 177 9.01 4.15 -5.43
CA GLY A 177 9.26 3.73 -6.79
C GLY A 177 9.85 2.34 -6.80
N SER A 178 9.47 1.53 -7.78
CA SER A 178 10.07 0.20 -7.93
C SER A 178 10.15 -0.22 -9.38
N ILE A 179 11.07 -1.13 -9.63
CA ILE A 179 11.21 -1.83 -10.91
C ILE A 179 11.16 -3.32 -10.60
N GLU A 180 10.23 -4.01 -11.24
CA GLU A 180 10.06 -5.46 -11.07
C GLU A 180 10.34 -6.18 -12.38
N LYS A 181 11.20 -7.20 -12.32
CA LYS A 181 11.49 -8.06 -13.45
C LYS A 181 11.92 -9.44 -12.92
N ASN A 182 11.41 -10.50 -13.54
CA ASN A 182 11.78 -11.89 -13.19
C ASN A 182 11.62 -12.16 -11.69
N ASN A 183 10.52 -11.68 -11.11
CA ASN A 183 10.18 -11.86 -9.68
C ASN A 183 11.19 -11.19 -8.73
N GLU A 184 12.00 -10.27 -9.25
CA GLU A 184 12.88 -9.45 -8.44
C GLU A 184 12.37 -8.01 -8.46
N ILE A 185 12.31 -7.39 -7.28
CA ILE A 185 11.89 -6.01 -7.12
C ILE A 185 13.07 -5.20 -6.61
N LYS A 186 13.36 -4.07 -7.26
CA LYS A 186 14.29 -3.05 -6.78
C LYS A 186 13.46 -1.83 -6.45
N ALA A 187 13.53 -1.33 -5.24
CA ALA A 187 12.62 -0.30 -4.76
C ALA A 187 13.33 0.81 -4.00
N ASN A 188 12.73 1.98 -4.05
CA ASN A 188 13.14 3.16 -3.31
C ASN A 188 11.92 3.72 -2.60
N LEU A 189 12.00 3.88 -1.28
CA LEU A 189 10.95 4.48 -0.46
C LEU A 189 11.50 5.74 0.19
N LYS A 190 10.80 6.85 0.03
CA LYS A 190 11.14 8.13 0.66
C LYS A 190 9.96 8.63 1.46
N ILE A 191 10.23 9.14 2.67
CA ILE A 191 9.23 9.79 3.50
C ILE A 191 9.84 11.06 4.04
N TYR A 192 9.10 12.17 3.98
CA TYR A 192 9.57 13.47 4.40
C TYR A 192 8.69 14.02 5.53
N ASP A 193 9.31 14.72 6.49
CA ASP A 193 8.66 15.56 7.50
C ASP A 193 7.57 14.81 8.29
N PHE A 194 8.00 13.75 8.98
CA PHE A 194 7.11 12.88 9.74
C PHE A 194 7.61 12.67 11.16
N LYS A 195 6.74 12.12 11.99
CA LYS A 195 7.04 11.80 13.38
C LYS A 195 6.64 10.36 13.66
N VAL A 196 7.46 9.66 14.45
CA VAL A 196 7.14 8.30 14.92
C VAL A 196 7.25 8.26 16.43
N GLN A 197 6.40 7.44 17.07
CA GLN A 197 6.37 7.37 18.51
C GLN A 197 6.81 6.03 19.06
N ASP A 198 6.53 4.94 18.36
CA ASP A 198 6.92 3.61 18.85
C ASP A 198 7.41 2.78 17.66
N VAL A 199 8.71 2.61 17.59
CA VAL A 199 9.36 1.76 16.61
C VAL A 199 10.25 0.80 17.40
N PRO A 200 9.76 -0.40 17.74
CA PRO A 200 10.48 -1.31 18.67
C PRO A 200 11.92 -1.62 18.25
N VAL A 201 12.16 -1.79 16.96
CA VAL A 201 13.52 -2.05 16.48
C VAL A 201 14.44 -0.86 16.78
N LEU A 202 13.97 0.36 16.52
CA LEU A 202 14.75 1.56 16.78
C LEU A 202 14.98 1.73 18.28
N ALA A 203 13.93 1.53 19.10
CA ALA A 203 14.06 1.64 20.56
C ALA A 203 15.12 0.69 21.09
N LYS A 204 15.16 -0.54 20.60
CA LYS A 204 16.15 -1.53 21.00
C LYS A 204 17.57 -1.09 20.60
N LEU A 205 17.73 -0.58 19.39
CA LEU A 205 19.03 -0.12 18.91
C LEU A 205 19.53 1.07 19.73
N LEU A 206 18.65 2.00 20.07
CA LEU A 206 19.00 3.18 20.90
C LEU A 206 19.47 2.73 22.30
N THR A 207 18.79 1.77 22.89
CA THR A 207 19.16 1.22 24.19
C THR A 207 20.52 0.53 24.12
N LEU A 208 20.75 -0.30 23.11
CA LEU A 208 22.04 -1.00 22.92
C LEU A 208 23.20 -0.01 22.70
N ALA A 209 22.91 1.13 22.08
CA ALA A 209 23.90 2.18 21.83
C ALA A 209 24.07 3.12 23.03
N SER A 210 23.42 2.82 24.16
CA SER A 210 23.44 3.65 25.38
C SER A 210 22.86 5.05 25.16
N LEU A 211 21.87 5.17 24.28
CA LEU A 211 21.19 6.40 23.96
C LEU A 211 19.79 6.45 24.61
N GLN A 212 19.75 6.14 25.92
CA GLN A 212 18.50 5.97 26.64
C GLN A 212 17.61 7.21 26.59
N GLY A 213 18.20 8.41 26.67
CA GLY A 213 17.42 9.65 26.59
C GLY A 213 16.65 9.78 25.28
N ILE A 214 17.24 9.34 24.17
CA ILE A 214 16.57 9.36 22.87
C ILE A 214 15.53 8.23 22.80
N ALA A 215 15.83 7.07 23.39
CA ALA A 215 14.86 5.99 23.47
C ALA A 215 13.60 6.41 24.27
N ASP A 216 13.81 7.13 25.37
CA ASP A 216 12.72 7.65 26.20
C ASP A 216 11.90 8.69 25.43
N LEU A 217 12.58 9.56 24.66
CA LEU A 217 11.90 10.53 23.81
C LEU A 217 11.05 9.82 22.75
N LEU A 218 11.59 8.78 22.12
CA LEU A 218 10.86 8.01 21.10
C LEU A 218 9.56 7.43 21.65
N THR A 219 9.62 6.78 22.82
CA THR A 219 8.44 6.13 23.41
C THR A 219 7.51 7.12 24.10
N GLY A 220 7.98 8.30 24.46
CA GLY A 220 7.18 9.35 25.08
C GLY A 220 6.52 10.27 24.09
N GLU A 221 7.24 11.34 23.71
CA GLU A 221 6.73 12.37 22.79
C GLU A 221 6.83 11.96 21.33
N GLY A 222 7.72 11.03 21.02
CA GLY A 222 8.03 10.65 19.65
C GLY A 222 9.26 11.39 19.13
N ILE A 223 9.75 10.95 17.99
CA ILE A 223 10.92 11.54 17.32
C ILE A 223 10.51 11.99 15.92
N ARG A 224 10.90 13.20 15.57
CA ARG A 224 10.67 13.76 14.23
C ARG A 224 11.85 13.45 13.32
N PHE A 225 11.52 13.13 12.07
CA PHE A 225 12.49 13.01 10.99
C PHE A 225 12.12 13.94 9.85
N ASN A 226 13.12 14.62 9.31
CA ASN A 226 12.94 15.49 8.13
C ASN A 226 12.95 14.66 6.84
N GLU A 227 13.74 13.59 6.82
CA GLU A 227 13.92 12.77 5.64
C GLU A 227 14.22 11.34 6.02
N PHE A 228 13.59 10.41 5.31
CA PHE A 228 13.85 8.97 5.38
C PHE A 228 13.95 8.45 3.96
N GLU A 229 14.96 7.63 3.70
CA GLU A 229 15.08 6.95 2.40
C GLU A 229 15.55 5.53 2.63
N MET A 230 14.91 4.59 1.93
CA MET A 230 15.30 3.18 1.97
C MET A 230 15.37 2.64 0.54
N ASN A 231 16.52 2.05 0.20
CA ASN A 231 16.71 1.34 -1.06
C ASN A 231 16.82 -0.13 -0.76
N TYR A 232 16.01 -0.94 -1.43
CA TYR A 232 16.02 -2.37 -1.17
C TYR A 232 15.77 -3.19 -2.43
N GLN A 233 16.14 -4.46 -2.35
CA GLN A 233 15.90 -5.47 -3.39
C GLN A 233 15.23 -6.66 -2.75
N SER A 234 14.18 -7.19 -3.39
CA SER A 234 13.43 -8.31 -2.84
C SER A 234 13.28 -9.40 -3.89
N LYS A 235 13.56 -10.64 -3.47
CA LYS A 235 13.43 -11.82 -4.33
C LYS A 235 13.23 -13.05 -3.44
N ASN A 236 12.25 -13.89 -3.79
CA ASN A 236 12.02 -15.17 -3.09
C ASN A 236 11.93 -15.02 -1.57
N SER A 237 11.13 -14.04 -1.10
CA SER A 237 10.91 -13.79 0.34
C SER A 237 12.13 -13.27 1.08
N LEU A 238 13.22 -12.97 0.38
CA LEU A 238 14.38 -12.29 0.96
C LEU A 238 14.41 -10.86 0.48
N THR A 239 14.46 -9.92 1.41
CA THR A 239 14.59 -8.50 1.11
C THR A 239 15.92 -8.01 1.67
N ASN A 240 16.77 -7.52 0.78
CA ASN A 240 18.03 -6.90 1.15
C ASN A 240 17.85 -5.39 1.19
N ILE A 241 18.07 -4.80 2.37
CA ILE A 241 18.07 -3.35 2.53
C ILE A 241 19.50 -2.87 2.24
N ASN A 242 19.68 -2.34 1.03
CA ASN A 242 21.00 -1.89 0.59
C ASN A 242 21.45 -0.66 1.36
N GLU A 243 20.51 0.23 1.64
CA GLU A 243 20.76 1.44 2.40
C GLU A 243 19.45 1.97 2.95
N LEU A 244 19.49 2.32 4.21
CA LEU A 244 18.41 3.04 4.88
C LEU A 244 19.03 4.20 5.61
N TYR A 245 18.54 5.42 5.39
CA TYR A 245 18.95 6.54 6.23
C TYR A 245 17.74 7.35 6.67
N ALA A 246 17.88 7.98 7.84
CA ALA A 246 16.87 8.89 8.35
C ALA A 246 17.61 10.05 9.02
N ILE A 247 17.17 11.25 8.74
CA ILE A 247 17.80 12.48 9.26
C ILE A 247 16.75 13.27 10.05
N GLY A 248 17.04 13.56 11.30
CA GLY A 248 16.16 14.33 12.15
C GLY A 248 16.90 15.22 13.13
N PRO A 249 16.18 16.11 13.82
CA PRO A 249 16.82 17.02 14.76
C PRO A 249 17.38 16.34 16.01
N ALA A 250 16.88 15.15 16.38
CA ALA A 250 17.37 14.44 17.56
C ALA A 250 18.44 13.41 17.21
N ILE A 251 18.33 12.78 16.04
CA ILE A 251 19.22 11.68 15.65
C ILE A 251 19.23 11.52 14.14
N SER A 252 20.39 11.10 13.61
CA SER A 252 20.52 10.62 12.24
C SER A 252 20.92 9.16 12.26
N ILE A 253 20.40 8.41 11.29
CA ILE A 253 20.52 6.95 11.22
C ILE A 253 21.01 6.56 9.83
N LEU A 254 21.97 5.64 9.76
CA LEU A 254 22.42 5.03 8.50
C LEU A 254 22.53 3.53 8.73
N MET A 255 21.81 2.74 7.98
CA MET A 255 21.72 1.29 8.20
C MET A 255 21.65 0.50 6.91
N GLU A 256 21.99 -0.79 7.03
CA GLU A 256 21.78 -1.81 6.01
C GLU A 256 21.41 -3.10 6.69
N GLY A 257 20.87 -4.05 5.94
CA GLY A 257 20.50 -5.33 6.53
C GLY A 257 19.64 -6.15 5.60
N TYR A 258 18.96 -7.16 6.18
CA TYR A 258 18.06 -7.97 5.39
C TYR A 258 16.89 -8.49 6.22
N ILE A 259 15.81 -8.76 5.51
CA ILE A 259 14.55 -9.29 6.06
C ILE A 259 14.24 -10.59 5.33
N GLU A 260 14.02 -11.67 6.08
CA GLU A 260 13.64 -12.96 5.51
C GLU A 260 12.23 -13.32 5.95
N LYS A 261 11.37 -13.67 4.98
CA LYS A 261 9.99 -14.09 5.24
C LYS A 261 9.21 -13.09 6.11
N ASN A 262 9.39 -11.80 5.82
CA ASN A 262 8.74 -10.70 6.54
C ASN A 262 9.13 -10.63 8.03
N LYS A 263 10.29 -11.15 8.36
CA LYS A 263 10.86 -11.10 9.71
C LYS A 263 12.24 -10.46 9.64
N LEU A 264 12.44 -9.40 10.40
CA LEU A 264 13.77 -8.74 10.43
C LEU A 264 14.81 -9.73 10.92
N THR A 265 15.80 -10.01 10.09
CA THR A 265 16.81 -11.02 10.37
C THR A 265 18.13 -10.39 10.81
N SER A 266 18.51 -9.28 10.19
CA SER A 266 19.74 -8.58 10.55
C SER A 266 19.65 -7.11 10.15
N LEU A 267 20.18 -6.25 11.00
CA LEU A 267 20.26 -4.81 10.72
C LEU A 267 21.52 -4.29 11.40
N ARG A 268 22.33 -3.53 10.68
CA ARG A 268 23.55 -2.91 11.22
C ARG A 268 23.72 -1.51 10.68
N GLY A 269 24.43 -0.68 11.42
CA GLY A 269 24.67 0.67 10.96
C GLY A 269 25.14 1.61 12.05
N THR A 270 24.91 2.90 11.82
CA THR A 270 25.39 3.99 12.66
C THR A 270 24.22 4.85 13.10
N LEU A 271 24.22 5.19 14.39
CA LEU A 271 23.29 6.14 14.99
C LEU A 271 24.09 7.34 15.46
N VAL A 272 23.73 8.55 15.00
CA VAL A 272 24.45 9.77 15.36
C VAL A 272 23.50 10.77 16.03
N PRO A 273 23.55 10.89 17.37
CA PRO A 273 22.74 11.90 18.07
C PRO A 273 23.17 13.31 17.70
N ALA A 274 22.23 14.25 17.68
CA ALA A 274 22.52 15.64 17.37
C ALA A 274 23.50 16.28 18.38
N THR A 275 23.43 15.89 19.65
CA THR A 275 24.32 16.38 20.69
C THR A 275 25.79 16.02 20.40
N THR A 276 26.04 14.87 19.79
CA THR A 276 27.37 14.43 19.40
C THR A 276 27.93 15.30 18.27
N ILE A 277 27.07 15.64 17.30
CA ILE A 277 27.46 16.50 16.19
C ILE A 277 27.85 17.90 16.73
N ASN A 278 27.04 18.45 17.59
CA ASN A 278 27.30 19.77 18.17
C ASN A 278 28.61 19.82 18.97
N LYS A 279 28.94 18.79 19.70
CA LYS A 279 30.19 18.68 20.45
C LYS A 279 31.42 18.56 19.53
N THR A 280 31.26 17.98 18.40
CA THR A 280 32.33 17.82 17.41
C THR A 280 32.60 19.09 16.66
N ILE A 281 31.63 19.96 16.49
CA ILE A 281 31.76 21.27 15.79
C ILE A 281 32.21 22.38 16.76
N UNK A 282 31.84 22.04 17.80
CA UNK A 282 32.09 23.00 18.73
C UNK A 282 33.33 23.27 18.99
#